data_70fcb6e260ff5fbd83dfa1226537f183
#
_entry.id   70fcb6e260ff5fbd83dfa1226537f183
#
_cell.length_a   1.000
_cell.length_b   1.000
_cell.length_c   1.000
_cell.angle_alpha   90.00
_cell.angle_beta   90.00
_cell.angle_gamma   90.00
#
_symmetry.space_group_name_H-M   'P 1'
#
loop_
_entity.id
_entity.type
_entity.pdbx_description
1 polymer ?
#
loop_
_entity_poly.entity_id
_entity_poly.type
_entity_poly.pdbx_seq_one_letter_code
_entity_poly.pdbx_strand_id
1 'polypeptide(L)'
;MTHMTKEKENAAIISQEEIAHGIYSMWIRTKAAETAEPGQFISMYTNDGSKLLPRPISICEIDKEKGALRVVYRVTGENTGTELFSQMGEGDTIPVIGPLGNGFPLEKALEKRAFLIGGGIGVPPILELAKQIGCEKKQIIVGYRNDETFLKTEFEQNGEVYISTEDGSAGTKGNVMDAIRENGLEADIIYACGP
;
A
#
# COMPACT_ATOMS: atom_id res chain seq x y z
N MET A 1 10.95 13.99 -23.89
CA MET A 1 10.74 13.25 -22.63
C MET A 1 12.04 13.29 -21.84
N THR A 2 12.12 14.11 -20.84
CA THR A 2 13.31 14.20 -19.98
C THR A 2 13.28 12.95 -19.09
N HIS A 3 14.18 12.00 -19.33
CA HIS A 3 14.42 10.90 -18.40
C HIS A 3 14.94 11.51 -17.09
N MET A 4 14.07 11.70 -16.12
CA MET A 4 14.52 11.99 -14.76
C MET A 4 15.27 10.75 -14.28
N THR A 5 16.56 10.89 -14.07
CA THR A 5 17.41 9.87 -13.45
C THR A 5 16.88 9.64 -12.04
N LYS A 6 16.41 8.43 -11.75
CA LYS A 6 15.94 8.07 -10.41
C LYS A 6 17.16 7.91 -9.52
N GLU A 7 17.47 8.95 -8.77
CA GLU A 7 18.62 9.00 -7.88
C GLU A 7 18.23 8.56 -6.46
N LYS A 8 19.21 8.03 -5.75
CA LYS A 8 19.06 7.71 -4.33
C LYS A 8 19.06 9.01 -3.54
N GLU A 9 18.01 9.24 -2.75
CA GLU A 9 17.89 10.39 -1.86
C GLU A 9 17.68 9.96 -0.40
N ASN A 10 17.99 10.83 0.55
CA ASN A 10 17.65 10.63 1.94
C ASN A 10 16.31 11.30 2.23
N ALA A 11 15.27 10.50 2.34
CA ALA A 11 13.91 10.95 2.69
C ALA A 11 13.81 11.17 4.19
N ALA A 12 13.19 12.29 4.62
CA ALA A 12 12.93 12.53 6.02
C ALA A 12 11.67 11.81 6.48
N ILE A 13 11.74 11.10 7.60
CA ILE A 13 10.58 10.48 8.22
C ILE A 13 9.76 11.56 8.91
N ILE A 14 8.48 11.70 8.51
CA ILE A 14 7.52 12.65 9.05
C ILE A 14 6.82 12.06 10.27
N SER A 15 6.41 10.79 10.15
CA SER A 15 5.78 10.02 11.24
C SER A 15 5.92 8.54 10.98
N GLN A 16 5.83 7.74 12.04
CA GLN A 16 5.70 6.30 11.98
C GLN A 16 4.84 5.80 13.13
N GLU A 17 4.00 4.82 12.84
CA GLU A 17 3.14 4.15 13.83
C GLU A 17 2.97 2.67 13.49
N GLU A 18 2.78 1.83 14.50
CA GLU A 18 2.34 0.45 14.34
C GLU A 18 0.82 0.43 14.25
N ILE A 19 0.26 0.06 13.08
CA ILE A 19 -1.18 0.08 12.80
C ILE A 19 -1.87 -1.27 12.97
N ALA A 20 -1.10 -2.35 13.06
CA ALA A 20 -1.48 -3.70 13.44
C ALA A 20 -0.22 -4.44 13.86
N HIS A 21 -0.34 -5.59 14.50
CA HIS A 21 0.82 -6.30 15.02
C HIS A 21 1.89 -6.59 13.94
N GLY A 22 3.07 -5.96 14.09
CA GLY A 22 4.19 -6.02 13.14
C GLY A 22 3.94 -5.32 11.80
N ILE A 23 2.87 -4.53 11.67
CA ILE A 23 2.56 -3.71 10.48
C ILE A 23 2.74 -2.24 10.83
N TYR A 24 3.66 -1.59 10.14
CA TYR A 24 4.03 -0.20 10.36
C TYR A 24 3.60 0.68 9.19
N SER A 25 3.09 1.85 9.51
CA SER A 25 2.76 2.93 8.58
C SER A 25 3.77 4.04 8.77
N MET A 26 4.47 4.42 7.70
CA MET A 26 5.50 5.45 7.72
C MET A 26 5.21 6.50 6.65
N TRP A 27 5.16 7.78 7.05
CA TRP A 27 5.16 8.91 6.14
C TRP A 27 6.57 9.45 5.96
N ILE A 28 6.99 9.62 4.71
CA ILE A 28 8.30 10.17 4.36
C ILE A 28 8.17 11.34 3.41
N ARG A 29 8.99 12.38 3.60
CA ARG A 29 9.12 13.48 2.64
C ARG A 29 10.16 13.12 1.60
N THR A 30 9.75 13.10 0.32
CA THR A 30 10.57 12.64 -0.80
C THR A 30 10.13 13.27 -2.11
N LYS A 31 11.08 13.58 -3.00
CA LYS A 31 10.80 14.04 -4.36
C LYS A 31 10.01 13.03 -5.19
N ALA A 32 10.10 11.75 -4.84
CA ALA A 32 9.34 10.69 -5.50
C ALA A 32 7.82 10.95 -5.48
N ALA A 33 7.30 11.70 -4.49
CA ALA A 33 5.89 12.06 -4.40
C ALA A 33 5.37 12.89 -5.58
N GLU A 34 6.23 13.70 -6.22
CA GLU A 34 5.84 14.58 -7.33
C GLU A 34 5.31 13.81 -8.53
N THR A 35 5.92 12.65 -8.80
CA THR A 35 5.63 11.83 -10.00
C THR A 35 5.09 10.44 -9.68
N ALA A 36 4.85 10.15 -8.41
CA ALA A 36 4.29 8.87 -7.99
C ALA A 36 2.86 8.66 -8.51
N GLU A 37 2.55 7.41 -8.82
CA GLU A 37 1.25 6.94 -9.29
C GLU A 37 0.79 5.72 -8.48
N PRO A 38 -0.52 5.47 -8.33
CA PRO A 38 -1.05 4.29 -7.65
C PRO A 38 -0.51 2.98 -8.25
N GLY A 39 -0.05 2.06 -7.40
CA GLY A 39 0.52 0.78 -7.82
C GLY A 39 2.04 0.76 -7.94
N GLN A 40 2.70 1.91 -7.88
CA GLN A 40 4.15 2.00 -7.83
C GLN A 40 4.70 1.70 -6.42
N PHE A 41 6.02 1.53 -6.33
CA PHE A 41 6.73 1.25 -5.10
C PHE A 41 8.00 2.12 -4.99
N ILE A 42 8.60 2.13 -3.83
CA ILE A 42 9.95 2.67 -3.59
C ILE A 42 10.88 1.59 -3.06
N SER A 43 12.16 1.69 -3.36
CA SER A 43 13.22 0.88 -2.75
C SER A 43 13.79 1.62 -1.55
N MET A 44 13.61 1.07 -0.35
CA MET A 44 14.09 1.62 0.92
C MET A 44 15.36 0.88 1.35
N TYR A 45 16.38 1.63 1.75
CA TYR A 45 17.67 1.09 2.17
C TYR A 45 17.86 1.27 3.67
N THR A 46 18.54 0.33 4.30
CA THR A 46 19.04 0.53 5.66
C THR A 46 20.34 1.32 5.63
N ASN A 47 20.66 1.96 6.75
CA ASN A 47 22.00 2.54 6.97
C ASN A 47 23.00 1.53 7.55
N ASP A 48 22.58 0.26 7.69
CA ASP A 48 23.39 -0.86 8.18
C ASP A 48 24.14 -1.52 7.02
N GLY A 49 25.47 -1.41 7.00
CA GLY A 49 26.34 -2.00 5.97
C GLY A 49 26.30 -3.52 5.89
N SER A 50 25.69 -4.21 6.85
CA SER A 50 25.46 -5.67 6.79
C SER A 50 24.19 -6.04 6.00
N LYS A 51 23.31 -5.07 5.69
CA LYS A 51 22.01 -5.27 5.03
C LYS A 51 21.94 -4.47 3.72
N LEU A 52 22.77 -4.90 2.75
CA LEU A 52 22.98 -4.17 1.50
C LEU A 52 21.76 -4.11 0.56
N LEU A 53 20.89 -5.11 0.60
CA LEU A 53 19.75 -5.18 -0.30
C LEU A 53 18.64 -4.21 0.14
N PRO A 54 18.09 -3.42 -0.79
CA PRO A 54 16.93 -2.59 -0.49
C PRO A 54 15.67 -3.42 -0.27
N ARG A 55 14.68 -2.81 0.39
CA ARG A 55 13.33 -3.36 0.56
C ARG A 55 12.40 -2.64 -0.39
N PRO A 56 11.85 -3.32 -1.41
CA PRO A 56 10.80 -2.76 -2.25
C PRO A 56 9.50 -2.69 -1.42
N ILE A 57 8.99 -1.49 -1.21
CA ILE A 57 7.77 -1.25 -0.46
C ILE A 57 6.80 -0.47 -1.33
N SER A 58 5.59 -1.01 -1.52
CA SER A 58 4.54 -0.36 -2.29
C SER A 58 4.11 0.96 -1.66
N ILE A 59 3.79 1.93 -2.50
CA ILE A 59 3.24 3.21 -2.08
C ILE A 59 1.79 2.98 -1.66
N CYS A 60 1.47 3.38 -0.44
CA CYS A 60 0.13 3.30 0.14
C CYS A 60 -0.68 4.55 -0.14
N GLU A 61 -0.07 5.75 0.01
CA GLU A 61 -0.70 7.04 -0.26
C GLU A 61 0.32 8.05 -0.80
N ILE A 62 -0.20 9.02 -1.56
CA ILE A 62 0.57 10.08 -2.22
C ILE A 62 0.01 11.44 -1.80
N ASP A 63 0.81 12.25 -1.10
CA ASP A 63 0.49 13.65 -0.81
C ASP A 63 1.45 14.56 -1.61
N LYS A 64 1.02 14.95 -2.81
CA LYS A 64 1.83 15.80 -3.71
C LYS A 64 2.01 17.21 -3.17
N GLU A 65 1.05 17.72 -2.40
CA GLU A 65 1.11 19.08 -1.84
C GLU A 65 2.18 19.17 -0.75
N LYS A 66 2.30 18.14 0.08
CA LYS A 66 3.33 18.05 1.11
C LYS A 66 4.65 17.44 0.62
N GLY A 67 4.69 16.94 -0.63
CA GLY A 67 5.84 16.21 -1.15
C GLY A 67 6.12 14.94 -0.34
N ALA A 68 5.08 14.19 0.03
CA ALA A 68 5.18 13.06 0.93
C ALA A 68 4.53 11.79 0.37
N LEU A 69 5.10 10.65 0.74
CA LEU A 69 4.55 9.32 0.48
C LEU A 69 4.30 8.60 1.80
N ARG A 70 3.18 7.88 1.88
CA ARG A 70 2.93 6.88 2.91
C ARG A 70 3.31 5.50 2.38
N VAL A 71 4.07 4.77 3.15
CA VAL A 71 4.36 3.37 2.93
C VAL A 71 3.87 2.56 4.11
N VAL A 72 3.36 1.35 3.85
CA VAL A 72 2.97 0.41 4.89
C VAL A 72 3.71 -0.90 4.65
N TYR A 73 4.38 -1.39 5.68
CA TYR A 73 5.22 -2.58 5.56
C TYR A 73 5.08 -3.50 6.79
N ARG A 74 5.41 -4.75 6.58
CA ARG A 74 5.46 -5.77 7.64
C ARG A 74 6.90 -5.98 8.08
N VAL A 75 7.11 -6.09 9.39
CA VAL A 75 8.36 -6.61 9.95
C VAL A 75 8.40 -8.13 9.70
N THR A 76 9.42 -8.58 8.97
CA THR A 76 9.51 -9.97 8.48
C THR A 76 10.34 -10.89 9.38
N GLY A 77 10.73 -10.41 10.56
CA GLY A 77 11.49 -11.15 11.55
C GLY A 77 12.67 -10.36 12.12
N GLU A 78 13.38 -10.99 13.05
CA GLU A 78 14.55 -10.41 13.71
C GLU A 78 15.73 -10.23 12.74
N ASN A 79 16.54 -9.21 12.99
CA ASN A 79 17.71 -8.85 12.18
C ASN A 79 17.40 -8.55 10.69
N THR A 80 16.16 -8.17 10.37
CA THR A 80 15.77 -7.79 9.01
C THR A 80 15.85 -6.29 8.78
N GLY A 81 15.86 -5.85 7.50
CA GLY A 81 15.83 -4.42 7.19
C GLY A 81 14.51 -3.76 7.62
N THR A 82 13.38 -4.49 7.59
CA THR A 82 12.09 -3.97 8.03
C THR A 82 12.01 -3.83 9.55
N GLU A 83 12.74 -4.64 10.32
CA GLU A 83 12.88 -4.43 11.76
C GLU A 83 13.69 -3.14 12.06
N LEU A 84 14.78 -2.89 11.34
CA LEU A 84 15.50 -1.63 11.49
C LEU A 84 14.61 -0.42 11.15
N PHE A 85 13.78 -0.52 10.12
CA PHE A 85 12.83 0.55 9.80
C PHE A 85 11.83 0.78 10.93
N SER A 86 11.33 -0.27 11.60
CA SER A 86 10.37 -0.13 12.70
C SER A 86 10.93 0.57 13.95
N GLN A 87 12.25 0.66 14.07
CA GLN A 87 12.94 1.36 15.15
C GLN A 87 13.21 2.84 14.86
N MET A 88 12.92 3.29 13.61
CA MET A 88 13.08 4.68 13.20
C MET A 88 11.85 5.51 13.58
N GLY A 89 12.01 6.84 13.61
CA GLY A 89 10.92 7.74 13.98
C GLY A 89 11.00 9.11 13.30
N GLU A 90 10.11 10.00 13.73
CA GLU A 90 10.08 11.38 13.25
C GLU A 90 11.45 12.06 13.40
N GLY A 91 11.91 12.69 12.32
CA GLY A 91 13.21 13.37 12.25
C GLY A 91 14.37 12.51 11.77
N ASP A 92 14.22 11.19 11.77
CA ASP A 92 15.20 10.31 11.13
C ASP A 92 15.16 10.43 9.61
N THR A 93 16.21 9.95 8.94
CA THR A 93 16.28 9.91 7.49
C THR A 93 16.52 8.49 6.98
N ILE A 94 15.82 8.15 5.89
CA ILE A 94 15.94 6.85 5.25
C ILE A 94 16.31 7.01 3.78
N PRO A 95 17.37 6.31 3.30
CA PRO A 95 17.72 6.37 1.89
C PRO A 95 16.69 5.62 1.03
N VAL A 96 16.19 6.29 -0.01
CA VAL A 96 15.18 5.73 -0.92
C VAL A 96 15.52 5.96 -2.39
N ILE A 97 14.98 5.11 -3.25
CA ILE A 97 14.93 5.30 -4.70
C ILE A 97 13.49 5.10 -5.14
N GLY A 98 12.91 6.05 -5.86
CA GLY A 98 11.54 5.96 -6.37
C GLY A 98 11.08 7.17 -7.17
N PRO A 99 9.82 7.13 -7.65
CA PRO A 99 8.95 5.97 -7.70
C PRO A 99 9.44 4.94 -8.72
N LEU A 100 9.18 3.65 -8.48
CA LEU A 100 9.58 2.52 -9.32
C LEU A 100 8.36 1.71 -9.76
N GLY A 101 8.53 0.94 -10.84
CA GLY A 101 7.46 0.14 -11.43
C GLY A 101 6.48 0.97 -12.26
N ASN A 102 5.42 0.28 -12.71
CA ASN A 102 4.33 0.89 -13.47
C ASN A 102 3.14 1.14 -12.54
N GLY A 103 2.42 2.23 -12.77
CA GLY A 103 1.15 2.49 -12.11
C GLY A 103 0.04 1.57 -12.62
N PHE A 104 -1.07 1.52 -11.89
CA PHE A 104 -2.29 0.90 -12.38
C PHE A 104 -2.87 1.72 -13.55
N PRO A 105 -3.39 1.07 -14.62
CA PRO A 105 -4.01 1.76 -15.75
C PRO A 105 -5.42 2.25 -15.38
N LEU A 106 -5.52 3.43 -14.74
CA LEU A 106 -6.76 3.97 -14.19
C LEU A 106 -7.83 4.22 -15.26
N GLU A 107 -7.43 4.64 -16.44
CA GLU A 107 -8.31 4.96 -17.57
C GLU A 107 -9.12 3.74 -18.07
N LYS A 108 -8.64 2.53 -17.81
CA LYS A 108 -9.33 1.30 -18.20
C LYS A 108 -10.57 1.00 -17.36
N ALA A 109 -10.73 1.65 -16.22
CA ALA A 109 -11.87 1.47 -15.33
C ALA A 109 -13.04 2.43 -15.62
N LEU A 110 -12.87 3.41 -16.47
CA LEU A 110 -13.91 4.37 -16.80
C LEU A 110 -15.17 3.63 -17.28
N GLU A 111 -16.32 4.03 -16.75
CA GLU A 111 -17.65 3.44 -17.05
C GLU A 111 -17.76 1.93 -16.77
N LYS A 112 -16.93 1.39 -15.85
CA LYS A 112 -16.93 -0.02 -15.49
C LYS A 112 -17.13 -0.22 -14.00
N ARG A 113 -17.69 -1.37 -13.63
CA ARG A 113 -17.65 -1.86 -12.26
C ARG A 113 -16.27 -2.45 -12.00
N ALA A 114 -15.59 -1.95 -10.98
CA ALA A 114 -14.22 -2.34 -10.67
C ALA A 114 -14.13 -3.10 -9.35
N PHE A 115 -13.40 -4.21 -9.35
CA PHE A 115 -12.87 -4.82 -8.14
C PHE A 115 -11.49 -4.26 -7.84
N LEU A 116 -11.31 -3.79 -6.61
CA LEU A 116 -10.03 -3.40 -6.04
C LEU A 116 -9.68 -4.38 -4.93
N ILE A 117 -8.81 -5.34 -5.23
CA ILE A 117 -8.57 -6.49 -4.35
C ILE A 117 -7.20 -6.36 -3.68
N GLY A 118 -7.18 -6.44 -2.35
CA GLY A 118 -5.95 -6.47 -1.56
C GLY A 118 -5.92 -7.65 -0.60
N GLY A 119 -4.77 -8.34 -0.49
CA GLY A 119 -4.58 -9.44 0.46
C GLY A 119 -3.34 -9.22 1.32
N GLY A 120 -3.47 -9.32 2.66
CA GLY A 120 -2.36 -9.16 3.60
C GLY A 120 -1.59 -7.86 3.37
N ILE A 121 -0.26 -7.94 3.12
CA ILE A 121 0.56 -6.74 2.86
C ILE A 121 0.36 -6.18 1.43
N GLY A 122 -0.49 -6.78 0.61
CA GLY A 122 -0.97 -6.22 -0.65
C GLY A 122 -2.16 -5.26 -0.50
N VAL A 123 -2.73 -5.13 0.68
CA VAL A 123 -3.82 -4.18 0.99
C VAL A 123 -3.38 -2.72 0.82
N PRO A 124 -2.22 -2.26 1.34
CA PRO A 124 -1.82 -0.86 1.28
C PRO A 124 -1.82 -0.21 -0.11
N PRO A 125 -1.25 -0.80 -1.18
CA PRO A 125 -1.22 -0.16 -2.49
C PRO A 125 -2.61 0.01 -3.14
N ILE A 126 -3.63 -0.69 -2.64
CA ILE A 126 -5.01 -0.54 -3.10
C ILE A 126 -5.64 0.76 -2.58
N LEU A 127 -5.12 1.35 -1.50
CA LEU A 127 -5.72 2.56 -0.93
C LEU A 127 -5.57 3.77 -1.88
N GLU A 128 -4.36 4.04 -2.39
CA GLU A 128 -4.17 5.14 -3.33
C GLU A 128 -4.93 4.91 -4.65
N LEU A 129 -4.99 3.65 -5.11
CA LEU A 129 -5.84 3.27 -6.23
C LEU A 129 -7.31 3.61 -5.96
N ALA A 130 -7.83 3.25 -4.78
CA ALA A 130 -9.21 3.51 -4.39
C ALA A 130 -9.53 5.01 -4.34
N LYS A 131 -8.56 5.86 -3.98
CA LYS A 131 -8.70 7.32 -3.99
C LYS A 131 -8.78 7.91 -5.39
N GLN A 132 -7.95 7.43 -6.31
CA GLN A 132 -7.76 8.07 -7.61
C GLN A 132 -8.59 7.47 -8.75
N ILE A 133 -9.01 6.20 -8.65
CA ILE A 133 -9.71 5.53 -9.74
C ILE A 133 -11.12 6.12 -9.98
N GLY A 134 -11.39 6.50 -11.22
CA GLY A 134 -12.73 6.84 -11.71
C GLY A 134 -13.38 5.60 -12.34
N CYS A 135 -14.50 5.14 -11.77
CA CYS A 135 -15.24 3.98 -12.27
C CYS A 135 -16.74 4.12 -11.93
N GLU A 136 -17.59 3.36 -12.61
CA GLU A 136 -19.04 3.37 -12.38
C GLU A 136 -19.37 2.87 -10.96
N LYS A 137 -18.80 1.71 -10.59
CA LYS A 137 -18.96 1.13 -9.25
C LYS A 137 -17.62 0.65 -8.73
N LYS A 138 -17.25 1.13 -7.56
CA LYS A 138 -16.01 0.77 -6.87
C LYS A 138 -16.32 -0.21 -5.74
N GLN A 139 -15.81 -1.43 -5.84
CA GLN A 139 -15.96 -2.49 -4.85
C GLN A 139 -14.57 -2.86 -4.35
N ILE A 140 -14.30 -2.56 -3.09
CA ILE A 140 -13.01 -2.77 -2.44
C ILE A 140 -13.08 -4.04 -1.62
N ILE A 141 -12.32 -5.06 -2.00
CA ILE A 141 -12.31 -6.37 -1.35
C ILE A 141 -10.95 -6.58 -0.70
N VAL A 142 -10.92 -6.64 0.63
CA VAL A 142 -9.67 -6.73 1.39
C VAL A 142 -9.67 -7.95 2.31
N GLY A 143 -8.56 -8.70 2.25
CA GLY A 143 -8.38 -9.94 3.00
C GLY A 143 -7.29 -9.81 4.07
N TYR A 144 -7.58 -10.29 5.27
CA TYR A 144 -6.69 -10.30 6.42
C TYR A 144 -6.62 -11.71 7.04
N ARG A 145 -5.72 -11.92 7.99
CA ARG A 145 -5.68 -13.18 8.74
C ARG A 145 -6.71 -13.22 9.85
N ASN A 146 -6.93 -12.09 10.52
CA ASN A 146 -7.77 -11.91 11.70
C ASN A 146 -8.44 -10.53 11.68
N ASP A 147 -9.00 -10.10 12.79
CA ASP A 147 -9.70 -8.83 12.98
C ASP A 147 -8.80 -7.57 12.99
N GLU A 148 -7.48 -7.71 12.87
CA GLU A 148 -6.58 -6.57 12.67
C GLU A 148 -6.71 -6.00 11.25
N THR A 149 -7.86 -5.39 10.96
CA THR A 149 -8.25 -4.88 9.64
C THR A 149 -7.71 -3.45 9.41
N PHE A 150 -6.38 -3.31 9.37
CA PHE A 150 -5.73 -2.01 9.15
C PHE A 150 -6.17 -1.36 7.83
N LEU A 151 -6.25 -0.02 7.81
CA LEU A 151 -6.73 0.83 6.70
C LEU A 151 -8.23 0.67 6.37
N LYS A 152 -9.02 -0.08 7.16
CA LYS A 152 -10.45 -0.26 6.90
C LYS A 152 -11.19 1.07 6.83
N THR A 153 -10.99 1.94 7.80
CA THR A 153 -11.67 3.25 7.88
C THR A 153 -11.35 4.13 6.69
N GLU A 154 -10.10 4.11 6.24
CA GLU A 154 -9.67 4.86 5.05
C GLU A 154 -10.32 4.30 3.78
N PHE A 155 -10.46 2.99 3.66
CA PHE A 155 -11.17 2.38 2.53
C PHE A 155 -12.66 2.73 2.52
N GLU A 156 -13.34 2.71 3.66
CA GLU A 156 -14.77 3.04 3.80
C GLU A 156 -15.08 4.48 3.34
N GLN A 157 -14.11 5.38 3.40
CA GLN A 157 -14.23 6.74 2.85
C GLN A 157 -14.14 6.81 1.32
N ASN A 158 -13.67 5.73 0.67
CA ASN A 158 -13.34 5.72 -0.75
C ASN A 158 -14.18 4.76 -1.59
N GLY A 159 -15.07 3.97 -1.00
CA GLY A 159 -15.93 3.04 -1.74
C GLY A 159 -16.63 2.02 -0.86
N GLU A 160 -17.32 1.09 -1.49
CA GLU A 160 -17.99 -0.02 -0.84
C GLU A 160 -16.97 -1.10 -0.47
N VAL A 161 -16.86 -1.41 0.84
CA VAL A 161 -15.79 -2.29 1.37
C VAL A 161 -16.35 -3.65 1.79
N TYR A 162 -15.70 -4.71 1.34
CA TYR A 162 -15.95 -6.09 1.70
C TYR A 162 -14.70 -6.69 2.33
N ILE A 163 -14.84 -7.19 3.54
CA ILE A 163 -13.72 -7.76 4.32
C ILE A 163 -13.85 -9.26 4.38
N SER A 164 -12.72 -9.95 4.23
CA SER A 164 -12.58 -11.36 4.58
C SER A 164 -11.47 -11.57 5.61
N THR A 165 -11.65 -12.51 6.51
CA THR A 165 -10.61 -12.95 7.45
C THR A 165 -10.48 -14.47 7.42
N GLU A 166 -9.25 -14.98 7.44
CA GLU A 166 -9.00 -16.43 7.38
C GLU A 166 -9.67 -17.17 8.53
N ASP A 167 -9.65 -16.58 9.74
CA ASP A 167 -10.24 -17.17 10.95
C ASP A 167 -11.74 -16.89 11.12
N GLY A 168 -12.30 -15.94 10.33
CA GLY A 168 -13.70 -15.52 10.41
C GLY A 168 -14.00 -14.54 11.54
N SER A 169 -13.00 -13.89 12.12
CA SER A 169 -13.17 -12.91 13.20
C SER A 169 -13.80 -11.59 12.75
N ALA A 170 -13.72 -11.26 11.44
CA ALA A 170 -14.37 -10.09 10.86
C ALA A 170 -14.77 -10.35 9.40
N GLY A 171 -15.97 -9.89 9.01
CA GLY A 171 -16.49 -10.06 7.66
C GLY A 171 -16.72 -11.51 7.25
N THR A 172 -16.51 -11.80 5.97
CA THR A 172 -16.62 -13.17 5.43
C THR A 172 -15.45 -14.03 5.92
N LYS A 173 -15.75 -15.24 6.40
CA LYS A 173 -14.72 -16.23 6.74
C LYS A 173 -14.09 -16.80 5.48
N GLY A 174 -12.77 -16.72 5.37
CA GLY A 174 -12.00 -17.23 4.24
C GLY A 174 -11.17 -16.16 3.57
N ASN A 175 -11.03 -16.22 2.26
CA ASN A 175 -10.24 -15.29 1.45
C ASN A 175 -11.13 -14.31 0.67
N VAL A 176 -10.51 -13.42 -0.10
CA VAL A 176 -11.22 -12.38 -0.90
C VAL A 176 -12.21 -12.99 -1.92
N MET A 177 -11.94 -14.18 -2.44
CA MET A 177 -12.86 -14.86 -3.38
C MET A 177 -14.12 -15.36 -2.69
N ASP A 178 -14.00 -15.72 -1.40
CA ASP A 178 -15.16 -16.13 -0.59
C ASP A 178 -16.05 -14.91 -0.31
N ALA A 179 -15.45 -13.75 -0.01
CA ALA A 179 -16.22 -12.50 0.13
C ALA A 179 -16.95 -12.11 -1.17
N ILE A 180 -16.31 -12.25 -2.33
CA ILE A 180 -16.94 -12.00 -3.63
C ILE A 180 -18.15 -12.91 -3.85
N ARG A 181 -18.02 -14.22 -3.57
CA ARG A 181 -19.09 -15.21 -3.76
C ARG A 181 -20.25 -14.98 -2.80
N GLU A 182 -19.95 -14.80 -1.51
CA GLU A 182 -20.96 -14.61 -0.46
C GLU A 182 -21.82 -13.37 -0.70
N ASN A 183 -21.21 -12.30 -1.19
CA ASN A 183 -21.90 -11.04 -1.47
C ASN A 183 -22.43 -10.92 -2.91
N GLY A 184 -22.27 -11.95 -3.75
CA GLY A 184 -22.78 -11.97 -5.13
C GLY A 184 -22.18 -10.83 -5.97
N LEU A 185 -20.90 -10.48 -5.76
CA LEU A 185 -20.27 -9.35 -6.42
C LEU A 185 -19.89 -9.67 -7.87
N GLU A 186 -19.98 -8.66 -8.72
CA GLU A 186 -19.59 -8.73 -10.13
C GLU A 186 -18.78 -7.51 -10.53
N ALA A 187 -17.82 -7.69 -11.42
CA ALA A 187 -17.01 -6.60 -11.97
C ALA A 187 -16.67 -6.83 -13.45
N ASP A 188 -16.41 -5.73 -14.15
CA ASP A 188 -15.98 -5.71 -15.55
C ASP A 188 -14.45 -5.60 -15.66
N ILE A 189 -13.81 -5.11 -14.60
CA ILE A 189 -12.36 -4.98 -14.48
C ILE A 189 -11.88 -5.28 -13.05
N ILE A 190 -10.71 -5.88 -12.93
CA ILE A 190 -10.12 -6.29 -11.65
C ILE A 190 -8.72 -5.66 -11.53
N TYR A 191 -8.48 -5.01 -10.41
CA TYR A 191 -7.16 -4.61 -9.94
C TYR A 191 -6.84 -5.39 -8.68
N ALA A 192 -5.69 -6.05 -8.63
CA ALA A 192 -5.34 -6.88 -7.49
C ALA A 192 -3.89 -6.71 -7.06
N CYS A 193 -3.65 -6.80 -5.76
CA CYS A 193 -2.33 -6.86 -5.16
C CYS A 193 -2.36 -7.81 -3.95
N GLY A 194 -1.37 -8.70 -3.87
CA GLY A 194 -1.23 -9.66 -2.79
C GLY A 194 -0.82 -11.05 -3.28
N PRO A 195 -0.62 -12.01 -2.35
CA PRO A 195 -0.31 -13.40 -2.66
C PRO A 195 -1.51 -14.15 -3.23
#